data_05e5705833cbd5c7ffaf2bd6f0fcc190
#
_entry.id   05e5705833cbd5c7ffaf2bd6f0fcc190
#
_cell.length_a   1.000
_cell.length_b   1.000
_cell.length_c   1.000
_cell.angle_alpha   90.00
_cell.angle_beta   90.00
_cell.angle_gamma   90.00
#
_symmetry.space_group_name_H-M   'P 1'
#
loop_
_entity.id
_entity.type
_entity.pdbx_description
1 polymer ?
#
loop_
_entity_poly.entity_id
_entity_poly.type
_entity_poly.pdbx_seq_one_letter_code
_entity_poly.pdbx_strand_id
1 'polypeptide(L)'
;MGTLNIDRYHATMGDASYKEASRLRGKPLSEAEATFYVAQRKLPYAPCLGHERLVRLLVDNQLDRPRVRFLEQDRGGLQRFARAAEDMTFVGAVRAVRPGTITFAGQPFADITGAFGLTQAQEIKFEHAFDLPMTTAAIAMQMREAAGERWLSDFSLRRNGDIERGVDVATYAFIGGFNDTSNMEAAHRLDIPAVGTAAHYWQQSFVEFMYEPEIDARTNLPKHFEQVAFERWLDANPQGTTLLLDTIDVKLGAIHAAMAATSSDARRRAFKGFRVDSGDLAELGAWCLRFFESNGLTGLMPVLTGDVDVERMREIVREFPEVAGFGVGTKLSGEVRRIAGVIFKECVIEGRPTLKVSDDAEKSTLPGRLQIFRGVDAEGFYLTDVVGLDEEDVAIPGASSVERLLVPFFEEGRHRGVPSIKKQKAFVEEQRARFRSLADYPRSLSARLGALRDELTRRMREDRSGWERVLRLHRSPADPPAPPRETDRTAAN
;
A
#
# COMPACT_ATOMS: atom_id res chain seq x y z
N MET A 1 -23.61 9.39 2.35
CA MET A 1 -24.62 8.37 1.95
C MET A 1 -23.90 7.13 1.49
N GLY A 2 -24.28 5.98 2.04
CA GLY A 2 -23.70 4.70 1.69
C GLY A 2 -23.83 4.39 0.20
N THR A 3 -22.91 3.63 -0.33
CA THR A 3 -22.87 3.23 -1.73
C THR A 3 -23.11 1.73 -1.86
N LEU A 4 -23.63 1.29 -3.02
CA LEU A 4 -23.71 -0.14 -3.38
C LEU A 4 -22.37 -0.73 -3.84
N ASN A 5 -21.24 -0.19 -3.36
CA ASN A 5 -19.92 -0.73 -3.63
C ASN A 5 -19.68 -2.01 -2.81
N ILE A 6 -20.47 -3.03 -3.12
CA ILE A 6 -20.39 -4.38 -2.62
C ILE A 6 -20.52 -5.35 -3.80
N ASP A 7 -19.90 -6.51 -3.72
CA ASP A 7 -20.16 -7.57 -4.69
C ASP A 7 -21.53 -8.17 -4.46
N ARG A 8 -22.18 -8.64 -5.55
CA ARG A 8 -23.53 -9.19 -5.48
C ARG A 8 -23.66 -10.35 -4.48
N TYR A 9 -22.60 -11.13 -4.26
CA TYR A 9 -22.65 -12.24 -3.30
C TYR A 9 -22.85 -11.77 -1.84
N HIS A 10 -22.41 -10.58 -1.46
CA HIS A 10 -22.68 -10.01 -0.13
C HIS A 10 -24.18 -9.78 0.07
N ALA A 11 -24.86 -9.26 -0.96
CA ALA A 11 -26.29 -9.04 -0.90
C ALA A 11 -27.06 -10.38 -0.88
N THR A 12 -26.63 -11.38 -1.68
CA THR A 12 -27.27 -12.71 -1.71
C THR A 12 -27.04 -13.49 -0.43
N MET A 13 -25.83 -13.48 0.14
CA MET A 13 -25.56 -14.10 1.45
C MET A 13 -26.29 -13.36 2.57
N GLY A 14 -26.31 -12.03 2.54
CA GLY A 14 -27.06 -11.21 3.46
C GLY A 14 -28.54 -11.61 3.45
N ASP A 15 -29.20 -11.59 2.28
CA ASP A 15 -30.62 -11.96 2.16
C ASP A 15 -30.90 -13.40 2.63
N ALA A 16 -30.01 -14.34 2.28
CA ALA A 16 -30.12 -15.73 2.74
C ALA A 16 -29.98 -15.84 4.26
N SER A 17 -29.11 -15.06 4.89
CA SER A 17 -28.90 -15.08 6.35
C SER A 17 -30.13 -14.64 7.13
N TYR A 18 -30.98 -13.74 6.56
CA TYR A 18 -32.26 -13.34 7.13
C TYR A 18 -33.37 -14.40 6.95
N LYS A 19 -33.19 -15.35 6.02
CA LYS A 19 -34.16 -16.45 5.77
C LYS A 19 -33.83 -17.68 6.60
N GLU A 20 -32.55 -17.85 6.93
CA GLU A 20 -32.07 -19.03 7.64
C GLU A 20 -32.55 -19.02 9.09
N ALA A 21 -33.11 -20.13 9.53
CA ALA A 21 -33.56 -20.34 10.89
C ALA A 21 -32.93 -21.59 11.46
N SER A 22 -31.88 -21.44 12.24
CA SER A 22 -31.23 -22.55 12.92
C SER A 22 -31.90 -22.84 14.26
N ARG A 23 -32.33 -24.07 14.45
CA ARG A 23 -32.83 -24.55 15.75
C ARG A 23 -31.74 -24.55 16.83
N LEU A 24 -30.48 -24.68 16.45
CA LEU A 24 -29.36 -24.70 17.39
C LEU A 24 -29.02 -23.31 17.93
N ARG A 25 -29.25 -22.25 17.13
CA ARG A 25 -29.01 -20.87 17.55
C ARG A 25 -30.22 -20.20 18.20
N GLY A 26 -31.41 -20.66 17.88
CA GLY A 26 -32.64 -20.00 18.33
C GLY A 26 -32.95 -18.64 17.67
N LYS A 27 -32.09 -18.22 16.71
CA LYS A 27 -32.22 -16.95 15.96
C LYS A 27 -31.66 -17.13 14.53
N PRO A 28 -32.05 -16.27 13.57
CA PRO A 28 -31.51 -16.35 12.21
C PRO A 28 -29.99 -16.06 12.18
N LEU A 29 -29.31 -16.55 11.13
CA LEU A 29 -27.88 -16.34 10.96
C LEU A 29 -27.52 -14.86 10.88
N SER A 30 -28.42 -14.03 10.31
CA SER A 30 -28.21 -12.58 10.22
C SER A 30 -27.97 -11.88 11.57
N GLU A 31 -28.52 -12.45 12.65
CA GLU A 31 -28.40 -11.92 14.02
C GLU A 31 -27.27 -12.60 14.82
N ALA A 32 -26.63 -13.63 14.27
CA ALA A 32 -25.50 -14.29 14.91
C ALA A 32 -24.32 -13.33 15.03
N GLU A 33 -23.69 -13.27 16.20
CA GLU A 33 -22.46 -12.52 16.37
C GLU A 33 -21.32 -13.19 15.60
N ALA A 34 -20.71 -12.45 14.68
CA ALA A 34 -19.61 -12.92 13.85
C ALA A 34 -18.40 -11.99 13.95
N THR A 35 -17.22 -12.57 13.98
CA THR A 35 -15.95 -11.83 13.91
C THR A 35 -15.20 -12.20 12.64
N PHE A 36 -14.78 -11.17 11.91
CA PHE A 36 -13.93 -11.31 10.71
C PHE A 36 -12.61 -10.61 10.96
N TYR A 37 -11.50 -11.26 10.68
CA TYR A 37 -10.19 -10.61 10.69
C TYR A 37 -9.78 -10.13 9.33
N VAL A 38 -8.92 -9.12 9.30
CA VAL A 38 -8.36 -8.49 8.11
C VAL A 38 -6.85 -8.64 8.13
N ALA A 39 -6.28 -9.17 7.04
CA ALA A 39 -4.85 -9.36 6.87
C ALA A 39 -4.43 -9.03 5.43
N GLN A 40 -3.15 -8.84 5.20
CA GLN A 40 -2.60 -8.76 3.83
C GLN A 40 -1.74 -10.01 3.54
N ARG A 41 -1.63 -10.42 2.27
CA ARG A 41 -0.97 -11.68 1.90
C ARG A 41 0.27 -11.53 1.02
N LYS A 42 0.42 -10.41 0.30
CA LYS A 42 1.37 -10.33 -0.81
C LYS A 42 2.62 -9.50 -0.52
N LEU A 43 2.52 -8.54 0.38
CA LEU A 43 3.67 -7.73 0.74
C LEU A 43 4.44 -8.39 1.88
N PRO A 44 5.77 -8.49 1.81
CA PRO A 44 6.56 -9.07 2.90
C PRO A 44 6.33 -8.30 4.22
N TYR A 45 6.24 -6.98 4.13
CA TYR A 45 5.86 -6.07 5.21
C TYR A 45 5.22 -4.80 4.64
N ALA A 46 4.39 -4.13 5.44
CA ALA A 46 3.79 -2.86 5.10
C ALA A 46 3.39 -2.09 6.36
N PRO A 47 3.51 -0.76 6.38
CA PRO A 47 2.85 0.04 7.41
C PRO A 47 1.34 -0.04 7.21
N CYS A 48 0.61 -0.37 8.27
CA CYS A 48 -0.85 -0.47 8.24
C CYS A 48 -1.46 0.93 8.20
N LEU A 49 -1.95 1.31 7.05
CA LEU A 49 -2.52 2.63 6.75
C LEU A 49 -3.86 2.47 6.05
N GLY A 50 -4.76 3.45 6.21
CA GLY A 50 -6.11 3.41 5.64
C GLY A 50 -7.23 3.58 6.66
N HIS A 51 -6.91 3.72 7.93
CA HIS A 51 -7.87 3.86 9.03
C HIS A 51 -8.84 5.03 8.84
N GLU A 52 -8.39 6.17 8.33
CA GLU A 52 -9.26 7.31 8.05
C GLU A 52 -10.26 7.01 6.92
N ARG A 53 -9.80 6.29 5.90
CA ARG A 53 -10.67 5.82 4.80
C ARG A 53 -11.72 4.85 5.34
N LEU A 54 -11.30 3.91 6.21
CA LEU A 54 -12.22 2.97 6.86
C LEU A 54 -13.29 3.68 7.67
N VAL A 55 -12.92 4.66 8.50
CA VAL A 55 -13.90 5.44 9.28
C VAL A 55 -14.93 6.08 8.37
N ARG A 56 -14.51 6.76 7.30
CA ARG A 56 -15.44 7.36 6.32
C ARG A 56 -16.39 6.34 5.72
N LEU A 57 -15.89 5.15 5.37
CA LEU A 57 -16.68 4.08 4.77
C LEU A 57 -17.65 3.41 5.76
N LEU A 58 -17.31 3.34 7.05
CA LEU A 58 -18.16 2.75 8.08
C LEU A 58 -19.25 3.70 8.58
N VAL A 59 -18.96 4.99 8.68
CA VAL A 59 -19.93 6.00 9.15
C VAL A 59 -21.04 6.23 8.10
N ASP A 60 -20.71 6.16 6.82
CA ASP A 60 -21.60 6.49 5.71
C ASP A 60 -22.23 5.24 5.08
N ASN A 61 -22.90 4.45 5.91
CA ASN A 61 -23.32 3.09 5.59
C ASN A 61 -24.78 2.96 5.09
N GLN A 62 -25.65 3.93 5.37
CA GLN A 62 -27.05 3.88 5.01
C GLN A 62 -27.27 4.01 3.51
N LEU A 63 -28.06 3.12 2.92
CA LEU A 63 -28.46 3.22 1.53
C LEU A 63 -29.66 4.17 1.37
N ASP A 64 -29.63 4.99 0.34
CA ASP A 64 -30.75 5.81 -0.05
C ASP A 64 -31.87 4.99 -0.72
N ARG A 65 -33.09 5.53 -0.77
CA ARG A 65 -34.24 4.89 -1.37
C ARG A 65 -34.05 4.41 -2.82
N PRO A 66 -33.37 5.13 -3.74
CA PRO A 66 -33.10 4.62 -5.07
C PRO A 66 -32.30 3.32 -5.06
N ARG A 67 -31.27 3.20 -4.20
CA ARG A 67 -30.43 1.99 -4.07
C ARG A 67 -31.18 0.84 -3.43
N VAL A 68 -32.00 1.13 -2.40
CA VAL A 68 -32.88 0.13 -1.77
C VAL A 68 -33.84 -0.43 -2.80
N ARG A 69 -34.56 0.41 -3.59
CA ARG A 69 -35.44 -0.04 -4.66
C ARG A 69 -34.75 -0.88 -5.72
N PHE A 70 -33.50 -0.53 -6.07
CA PHE A 70 -32.70 -1.32 -7.00
C PHE A 70 -32.49 -2.75 -6.48
N LEU A 71 -32.17 -2.91 -5.19
CA LEU A 71 -32.02 -4.22 -4.55
C LEU A 71 -33.34 -4.97 -4.44
N GLU A 72 -34.46 -4.28 -4.12
CA GLU A 72 -35.79 -4.88 -4.02
C GLU A 72 -36.28 -5.42 -5.37
N GLN A 73 -35.91 -4.80 -6.47
CA GLN A 73 -36.24 -5.19 -7.84
C GLN A 73 -35.30 -6.26 -8.42
N ASP A 74 -34.28 -6.66 -7.70
CA ASP A 74 -33.36 -7.71 -8.15
C ASP A 74 -34.11 -9.05 -8.31
N ARG A 75 -33.91 -9.69 -9.48
CA ARG A 75 -34.59 -10.96 -9.82
C ARG A 75 -34.22 -12.11 -8.87
N GLY A 76 -33.13 -12.00 -8.13
CA GLY A 76 -32.70 -12.98 -7.14
C GLY A 76 -33.37 -12.85 -5.78
N GLY A 77 -34.25 -11.84 -5.58
CA GLY A 77 -35.02 -11.69 -4.37
C GLY A 77 -34.22 -11.19 -3.16
N LEU A 78 -33.67 -9.97 -3.25
CA LEU A 78 -32.80 -9.36 -2.21
C LEU A 78 -33.59 -8.46 -1.22
N GLN A 79 -34.89 -8.68 -1.06
CA GLN A 79 -35.80 -7.76 -0.33
C GLN A 79 -35.46 -7.65 1.16
N ARG A 80 -35.01 -8.72 1.82
CA ARG A 80 -34.64 -8.70 3.24
C ARG A 80 -33.34 -7.94 3.47
N PHE A 81 -32.35 -8.19 2.63
CA PHE A 81 -31.09 -7.43 2.67
C PHE A 81 -31.34 -5.94 2.37
N ALA A 82 -32.18 -5.63 1.38
CA ALA A 82 -32.53 -4.25 1.03
C ALA A 82 -33.15 -3.48 2.21
N ARG A 83 -34.11 -4.09 2.92
CA ARG A 83 -34.72 -3.49 4.12
C ARG A 83 -33.70 -3.28 5.25
N ALA A 84 -32.86 -4.28 5.51
CA ALA A 84 -31.80 -4.16 6.52
C ALA A 84 -30.77 -3.07 6.16
N ALA A 85 -30.46 -2.93 4.87
CA ALA A 85 -29.52 -1.94 4.38
C ALA A 85 -30.04 -0.50 4.40
N GLU A 86 -31.37 -0.31 4.41
CA GLU A 86 -32.01 1.01 4.55
C GLU A 86 -31.71 1.65 5.91
N ASP A 87 -31.76 0.84 6.96
CA ASP A 87 -31.54 1.27 8.35
C ASP A 87 -30.13 0.92 8.84
N MET A 88 -29.20 0.60 7.92
CA MET A 88 -27.88 0.09 8.23
C MET A 88 -27.04 1.14 8.97
N THR A 89 -27.15 1.16 10.29
CA THR A 89 -26.15 1.76 11.16
C THR A 89 -25.22 0.65 11.62
N PHE A 90 -23.94 0.75 11.29
CA PHE A 90 -22.97 -0.22 11.77
C PHE A 90 -22.78 -0.02 13.29
N VAL A 91 -23.26 -0.99 14.07
CA VAL A 91 -23.20 -1.00 15.54
C VAL A 91 -22.14 -1.97 16.10
N GLY A 92 -21.36 -2.59 15.23
CA GLY A 92 -20.30 -3.51 15.64
C GLY A 92 -19.05 -2.82 16.19
N ALA A 93 -18.11 -3.63 16.65
CA ALA A 93 -16.80 -3.20 17.14
C ALA A 93 -15.69 -3.53 16.15
N VAL A 94 -14.74 -2.62 15.99
CA VAL A 94 -13.51 -2.84 15.20
C VAL A 94 -12.31 -2.69 16.13
N ARG A 95 -11.44 -3.70 16.13
CA ARG A 95 -10.08 -3.57 16.62
C ARG A 95 -9.13 -3.42 15.45
N ALA A 96 -8.11 -2.62 15.60
CA ALA A 96 -7.06 -2.49 14.59
C ALA A 96 -5.71 -2.23 15.27
N VAL A 97 -4.64 -2.50 14.55
CA VAL A 97 -3.32 -1.99 14.94
C VAL A 97 -3.31 -0.47 14.81
N ARG A 98 -2.46 0.19 15.54
CA ARG A 98 -2.29 1.65 15.46
C ARG A 98 -1.91 2.06 14.02
N PRO A 99 -2.49 3.16 13.46
CA PRO A 99 -2.12 3.65 12.14
C PRO A 99 -0.61 3.85 11.98
N GLY A 100 -0.03 3.23 10.96
CA GLY A 100 1.42 3.22 10.72
C GLY A 100 2.17 2.04 11.34
N THR A 101 1.53 1.17 12.12
CA THR A 101 2.18 -0.06 12.61
C THR A 101 2.65 -0.92 11.45
N ILE A 102 3.92 -1.28 11.44
CA ILE A 102 4.48 -2.18 10.44
C ILE A 102 4.00 -3.60 10.74
N THR A 103 3.32 -4.19 9.77
CA THR A 103 2.76 -5.56 9.81
C THR A 103 3.29 -6.38 8.65
N PHE A 104 3.22 -7.70 8.78
CA PHE A 104 3.80 -8.65 7.84
C PHE A 104 2.72 -9.49 7.17
N ALA A 105 3.07 -10.15 6.06
CA ALA A 105 2.15 -11.04 5.33
C ALA A 105 1.52 -12.08 6.26
N GLY A 106 0.20 -12.23 6.17
CA GLY A 106 -0.58 -13.19 6.96
C GLY A 106 -0.96 -12.74 8.38
N GLN A 107 -0.41 -11.62 8.88
CA GLN A 107 -0.78 -11.11 10.20
C GLN A 107 -2.14 -10.39 10.17
N PRO A 108 -3.02 -10.64 11.17
CA PRO A 108 -4.29 -9.93 11.32
C PRO A 108 -4.04 -8.51 11.82
N PHE A 109 -4.22 -7.49 10.99
CA PHE A 109 -4.01 -6.10 11.40
C PHE A 109 -5.28 -5.38 11.84
N ALA A 110 -6.45 -5.97 11.56
CA ALA A 110 -7.75 -5.51 12.07
C ALA A 110 -8.70 -6.68 12.23
N ASP A 111 -9.74 -6.50 13.03
CA ASP A 111 -10.94 -7.33 13.04
C ASP A 111 -12.21 -6.49 13.24
N ILE A 112 -13.33 -7.07 12.85
CA ILE A 112 -14.66 -6.49 12.99
C ILE A 112 -15.60 -7.53 13.59
N THR A 113 -16.32 -7.16 14.63
CA THR A 113 -17.31 -8.01 15.29
C THR A 113 -18.69 -7.34 15.25
N GLY A 114 -19.71 -8.08 14.89
CA GLY A 114 -21.10 -7.62 14.85
C GLY A 114 -22.05 -8.68 14.31
N ALA A 115 -23.30 -8.31 14.07
CA ALA A 115 -24.30 -9.19 13.49
C ALA A 115 -23.90 -9.62 12.08
N PHE A 116 -23.89 -10.93 11.80
CA PHE A 116 -23.41 -11.52 10.54
C PHE A 116 -23.98 -10.84 9.29
N GLY A 117 -25.29 -10.63 9.26
CA GLY A 117 -25.99 -10.11 8.08
C GLY A 117 -25.42 -8.77 7.57
N LEU A 118 -24.96 -7.92 8.47
CA LEU A 118 -24.38 -6.62 8.16
C LEU A 118 -22.85 -6.64 8.12
N THR A 119 -22.23 -7.42 8.99
CA THR A 119 -20.78 -7.45 9.15
C THR A 119 -20.09 -8.05 7.91
N GLN A 120 -20.65 -9.13 7.34
CA GLN A 120 -20.09 -9.76 6.14
C GLN A 120 -20.10 -8.81 4.92
N ALA A 121 -21.03 -7.86 4.85
CA ALA A 121 -21.11 -6.87 3.77
C ALA A 121 -20.07 -5.73 3.90
N GLN A 122 -19.26 -5.71 4.96
CA GLN A 122 -18.19 -4.74 5.13
C GLN A 122 -16.87 -5.16 4.44
N GLU A 123 -16.75 -6.38 3.91
CA GLU A 123 -15.53 -6.92 3.28
C GLU A 123 -14.87 -5.93 2.32
N ILE A 124 -15.62 -5.46 1.30
CA ILE A 124 -15.10 -4.55 0.27
C ILE A 124 -14.61 -3.23 0.87
N LYS A 125 -15.26 -2.73 1.93
CA LYS A 125 -14.85 -1.47 2.57
C LYS A 125 -13.50 -1.60 3.27
N PHE A 126 -13.27 -2.73 3.95
CA PHE A 126 -11.98 -3.00 4.56
C PHE A 126 -10.89 -3.19 3.51
N GLU A 127 -11.14 -3.97 2.47
CA GLU A 127 -10.18 -4.20 1.40
C GLU A 127 -9.81 -2.89 0.71
N HIS A 128 -10.79 -2.08 0.29
CA HIS A 128 -10.54 -0.78 -0.33
C HIS A 128 -9.90 0.26 0.61
N ALA A 129 -10.23 0.22 1.91
CA ALA A 129 -9.64 1.16 2.86
C ALA A 129 -8.12 0.95 2.97
N PHE A 130 -7.66 -0.29 2.98
CA PHE A 130 -6.28 -0.63 3.32
C PHE A 130 -5.38 -0.99 2.13
N ASP A 131 -5.91 -1.55 1.03
CA ASP A 131 -5.07 -2.11 -0.04
C ASP A 131 -4.16 -1.06 -0.69
N LEU A 132 -4.71 0.04 -1.22
CA LEU A 132 -3.92 1.11 -1.84
C LEU A 132 -2.97 1.81 -0.83
N PRO A 133 -3.42 2.20 0.38
CA PRO A 133 -2.56 2.81 1.38
C PRO A 133 -1.34 1.95 1.74
N MET A 134 -1.59 0.69 2.07
CA MET A 134 -0.53 -0.24 2.46
C MET A 134 0.42 -0.55 1.30
N THR A 135 -0.11 -0.74 0.09
CA THR A 135 0.69 -0.99 -1.12
C THR A 135 1.63 0.18 -1.39
N THR A 136 1.10 1.40 -1.45
CA THR A 136 1.89 2.59 -1.76
C THR A 136 2.97 2.85 -0.71
N ALA A 137 2.58 2.79 0.57
CA ALA A 137 3.52 3.03 1.66
C ALA A 137 4.60 1.95 1.77
N ALA A 138 4.29 0.68 1.47
CA ALA A 138 5.28 -0.39 1.45
C ALA A 138 6.32 -0.18 0.34
N ILE A 139 5.88 0.18 -0.87
CA ILE A 139 6.79 0.51 -1.99
C ILE A 139 7.65 1.71 -1.61
N ALA A 140 7.05 2.77 -1.08
CA ALA A 140 7.77 3.97 -0.64
C ALA A 140 8.81 3.65 0.45
N MET A 141 8.48 2.78 1.40
CA MET A 141 9.38 2.35 2.46
C MET A 141 10.57 1.54 1.92
N GLN A 142 10.33 0.64 0.96
CA GLN A 142 11.41 -0.10 0.28
C GLN A 142 12.32 0.83 -0.54
N MET A 143 11.75 1.85 -1.19
CA MET A 143 12.53 2.88 -1.89
C MET A 143 13.34 3.73 -0.92
N ARG A 144 12.78 4.08 0.24
CA ARG A 144 13.52 4.78 1.30
C ARG A 144 14.70 3.96 1.83
N GLU A 145 14.51 2.66 2.00
CA GLU A 145 15.61 1.75 2.39
C GLU A 145 16.71 1.71 1.32
N ALA A 146 16.33 1.64 0.04
CA ALA A 146 17.28 1.63 -1.07
C ALA A 146 18.04 2.95 -1.23
N ALA A 147 17.34 4.08 -1.06
CA ALA A 147 17.91 5.43 -1.19
C ALA A 147 18.77 5.84 0.01
N GLY A 148 18.58 5.23 1.20
CA GLY A 148 19.20 5.70 2.43
C GLY A 148 18.69 7.10 2.80
N GLU A 149 19.61 8.04 3.08
CA GLU A 149 19.26 9.42 3.45
C GLU A 149 19.04 10.36 2.25
N ARG A 150 19.14 9.86 1.03
CA ARG A 150 18.98 10.63 -0.20
C ARG A 150 17.55 11.14 -0.37
N TRP A 151 17.39 12.24 -1.07
CA TRP A 151 16.09 12.85 -1.28
C TRP A 151 15.18 12.00 -2.18
N LEU A 152 13.92 11.81 -1.79
CA LEU A 152 12.92 11.11 -2.57
C LEU A 152 11.74 12.04 -2.86
N SER A 153 11.45 12.23 -4.15
CA SER A 153 10.34 13.07 -4.63
C SER A 153 9.29 12.24 -5.36
N ASP A 154 8.02 12.45 -5.02
CA ASP A 154 6.88 11.85 -5.73
C ASP A 154 6.55 12.63 -7.01
N PHE A 155 6.75 11.98 -8.17
CA PHE A 155 6.41 12.47 -9.51
C PHE A 155 5.32 11.63 -10.18
N SER A 156 4.46 10.97 -9.38
CA SER A 156 3.53 9.95 -9.86
C SER A 156 2.17 10.48 -10.34
N LEU A 157 1.80 11.75 -10.07
CA LEU A 157 0.45 12.27 -10.31
C LEU A 157 -0.13 11.86 -11.68
N ARG A 158 0.64 12.04 -12.76
CA ARG A 158 0.23 11.70 -14.14
C ARG A 158 0.07 10.20 -14.42
N ARG A 159 0.41 9.33 -13.47
CA ARG A 159 0.40 7.87 -13.59
C ARG A 159 -0.69 7.19 -12.76
N ASN A 160 -1.49 7.95 -12.04
CA ASN A 160 -2.43 7.42 -11.05
C ASN A 160 -3.82 7.02 -11.60
N GLY A 161 -4.11 7.28 -12.86
CA GLY A 161 -5.40 6.97 -13.48
C GLY A 161 -6.58 7.82 -13.00
N ASP A 162 -6.46 8.46 -11.83
CA ASP A 162 -7.45 9.33 -11.20
C ASP A 162 -6.71 10.41 -10.40
N ILE A 163 -7.20 11.66 -10.43
CA ILE A 163 -6.59 12.81 -9.75
C ILE A 163 -6.66 12.65 -8.23
N GLU A 164 -7.81 12.22 -7.68
CA GLU A 164 -7.95 11.99 -6.24
C GLU A 164 -7.05 10.84 -5.76
N ARG A 165 -6.90 9.80 -6.57
CA ARG A 165 -5.91 8.75 -6.30
C ARG A 165 -4.48 9.31 -6.26
N GLY A 166 -4.17 10.34 -7.05
CA GLY A 166 -2.88 11.04 -7.00
C GLY A 166 -2.61 11.72 -5.66
N VAL A 167 -3.64 12.26 -5.00
CA VAL A 167 -3.53 12.79 -3.63
C VAL A 167 -3.30 11.68 -2.62
N ASP A 168 -4.04 10.57 -2.74
CA ASP A 168 -3.85 9.38 -1.90
C ASP A 168 -2.43 8.82 -2.02
N VAL A 169 -1.90 8.64 -3.24
CA VAL A 169 -0.55 8.13 -3.47
C VAL A 169 0.50 9.06 -2.85
N ALA A 170 0.40 10.38 -3.07
CA ALA A 170 1.31 11.34 -2.44
C ALA A 170 1.26 11.25 -0.90
N THR A 171 0.05 11.07 -0.32
CA THR A 171 -0.14 10.87 1.13
C THR A 171 0.65 9.69 1.65
N TYR A 172 0.45 8.53 1.04
CA TYR A 172 1.03 7.28 1.54
C TYR A 172 2.50 7.12 1.15
N ALA A 173 2.94 7.73 0.06
CA ALA A 173 4.36 7.86 -0.26
C ALA A 173 5.10 8.72 0.77
N PHE A 174 4.53 9.85 1.16
CA PHE A 174 5.10 10.72 2.21
C PHE A 174 5.20 9.99 3.54
N ILE A 175 4.15 9.28 3.97
CA ILE A 175 4.17 8.46 5.20
C ILE A 175 5.21 7.34 5.09
N GLY A 176 5.36 6.72 3.91
CA GLY A 176 6.32 5.64 3.65
C GLY A 176 7.78 6.09 3.54
N GLY A 177 8.06 7.41 3.55
CA GLY A 177 9.42 7.94 3.63
C GLY A 177 9.83 8.92 2.53
N PHE A 178 8.94 9.29 1.61
CA PHE A 178 9.23 10.35 0.64
C PHE A 178 9.33 11.71 1.35
N ASN A 179 10.10 12.62 0.77
CA ASN A 179 10.35 13.94 1.35
C ASN A 179 9.30 14.96 0.90
N ASP A 180 8.83 14.85 -0.34
CA ASP A 180 7.96 15.82 -0.99
C ASP A 180 7.16 15.19 -2.14
N THR A 181 6.35 16.02 -2.81
CA THR A 181 5.59 15.66 -4.00
C THR A 181 5.58 16.77 -5.04
N SER A 182 5.43 16.42 -6.31
CA SER A 182 5.11 17.38 -7.38
C SER A 182 3.61 17.69 -7.51
N ASN A 183 2.76 16.98 -6.74
CA ASN A 183 1.32 17.19 -6.74
C ASN A 183 0.95 18.39 -5.87
N MET A 184 0.70 19.53 -6.49
CA MET A 184 0.38 20.78 -5.80
C MET A 184 -0.88 20.70 -4.93
N GLU A 185 -1.90 19.93 -5.36
CA GLU A 185 -3.12 19.73 -4.57
C GLU A 185 -2.83 18.90 -3.32
N ALA A 186 -2.04 17.84 -3.45
CA ALA A 186 -1.60 17.06 -2.30
C ALA A 186 -0.75 17.90 -1.34
N ALA A 187 0.19 18.66 -1.87
CA ALA A 187 1.02 19.55 -1.06
C ALA A 187 0.17 20.56 -0.26
N HIS A 188 -0.84 21.15 -0.89
CA HIS A 188 -1.75 22.08 -0.25
C HIS A 188 -2.62 21.42 0.82
N ARG A 189 -3.31 20.29 0.49
CA ARG A 189 -4.22 19.61 1.41
C ARG A 189 -3.51 19.02 2.63
N LEU A 190 -2.27 18.56 2.45
CA LEU A 190 -1.55 17.75 3.43
C LEU A 190 -0.46 18.55 4.17
N ASP A 191 -0.23 19.79 3.78
CA ASP A 191 0.85 20.63 4.30
C ASP A 191 2.21 19.92 4.24
N ILE A 192 2.55 19.37 3.06
CA ILE A 192 3.84 18.74 2.75
C ILE A 192 4.60 19.54 1.69
N PRO A 193 5.94 19.47 1.63
CA PRO A 193 6.71 20.23 0.66
C PRO A 193 6.30 19.89 -0.77
N ALA A 194 6.24 20.91 -1.62
CA ALA A 194 6.06 20.76 -3.06
C ALA A 194 7.38 21.03 -3.78
N VAL A 195 7.71 20.17 -4.75
CA VAL A 195 8.91 20.35 -5.59
C VAL A 195 8.57 20.14 -7.05
N GLY A 196 9.35 20.78 -7.90
CA GLY A 196 9.25 20.63 -9.34
C GLY A 196 10.39 21.37 -10.03
N THR A 197 10.70 20.89 -11.24
CA THR A 197 11.67 21.52 -12.14
C THR A 197 11.03 21.75 -13.50
N ALA A 198 11.80 22.24 -14.48
CA ALA A 198 11.33 22.35 -15.85
C ALA A 198 11.04 20.97 -16.47
N ALA A 199 10.15 20.96 -17.45
CA ALA A 199 9.97 19.86 -18.38
C ALA A 199 10.66 20.19 -19.72
N HIS A 200 10.92 19.19 -20.56
CA HIS A 200 11.65 19.32 -21.82
C HIS A 200 11.07 20.39 -22.76
N TYR A 201 9.73 20.61 -22.76
CA TYR A 201 9.11 21.64 -23.59
C TYR A 201 9.51 23.08 -23.17
N TRP A 202 10.08 23.28 -21.96
CA TRP A 202 10.69 24.58 -21.64
C TRP A 202 11.85 24.88 -22.58
N GLN A 203 12.81 23.98 -22.74
CA GLN A 203 13.92 24.15 -23.67
C GLN A 203 13.43 24.22 -25.11
N GLN A 204 12.48 23.33 -25.50
CA GLN A 204 11.89 23.31 -26.83
C GLN A 204 11.20 24.63 -27.21
N SER A 205 10.64 25.36 -26.24
CA SER A 205 9.99 26.66 -26.48
C SER A 205 10.95 27.76 -26.91
N PHE A 206 12.26 27.53 -26.82
CA PHE A 206 13.30 28.46 -27.24
C PHE A 206 13.92 28.11 -28.61
N VAL A 207 13.28 27.21 -29.37
CA VAL A 207 13.78 26.74 -30.69
C VAL A 207 13.99 27.87 -31.70
N GLU A 208 13.32 29.02 -31.54
CA GLU A 208 13.51 30.20 -32.38
C GLU A 208 14.99 30.66 -32.42
N PHE A 209 15.72 30.48 -31.32
CA PHE A 209 17.15 30.80 -31.23
C PHE A 209 18.06 29.85 -32.01
N MET A 210 17.52 28.78 -32.62
CA MET A 210 18.23 28.00 -33.65
C MET A 210 18.32 28.75 -34.97
N TYR A 211 17.31 29.60 -35.26
CA TYR A 211 17.19 30.33 -36.53
C TYR A 211 17.74 31.76 -36.39
N GLU A 212 17.51 32.40 -35.25
CA GLU A 212 17.98 33.74 -34.91
C GLU A 212 18.73 33.71 -33.57
N PRO A 213 20.00 33.26 -33.56
CA PRO A 213 20.71 33.04 -32.30
C PRO A 213 21.12 34.34 -31.63
N GLU A 214 20.99 34.36 -30.29
CA GLU A 214 21.63 35.38 -29.46
C GLU A 214 23.17 35.23 -29.55
N ILE A 215 23.89 36.35 -29.61
CA ILE A 215 25.36 36.31 -29.55
C ILE A 215 25.84 36.43 -28.10
N ASP A 216 26.68 35.53 -27.68
CA ASP A 216 27.34 35.60 -26.35
C ASP A 216 28.35 36.76 -26.35
N ALA A 217 28.11 37.72 -25.48
CA ALA A 217 28.96 38.95 -25.42
C ALA A 217 30.42 38.65 -24.98
N ARG A 218 30.71 37.53 -24.36
CA ARG A 218 32.08 37.17 -23.90
C ARG A 218 32.90 36.50 -24.98
N THR A 219 32.24 35.64 -25.80
CA THR A 219 32.92 34.82 -26.80
C THR A 219 32.71 35.31 -28.23
N ASN A 220 31.74 36.19 -28.44
CA ASN A 220 31.25 36.67 -29.74
C ASN A 220 30.74 35.49 -30.65
N LEU A 221 30.29 34.40 -30.04
CA LEU A 221 29.75 33.25 -30.74
C LEU A 221 28.23 33.15 -30.56
N PRO A 222 27.50 32.53 -31.51
CA PRO A 222 26.08 32.21 -31.36
C PRO A 222 25.84 31.30 -30.16
N LYS A 223 24.85 31.66 -29.31
CA LYS A 223 24.38 30.79 -28.26
C LYS A 223 23.51 29.68 -28.83
N HIS A 224 23.63 28.47 -28.31
CA HIS A 224 22.67 27.42 -28.58
C HIS A 224 21.33 27.72 -27.88
N PHE A 225 20.20 27.36 -28.51
CA PHE A 225 18.86 27.62 -27.94
C PHE A 225 18.68 27.03 -26.53
N GLU A 226 19.20 25.86 -26.27
CA GLU A 226 19.16 25.21 -24.96
C GLU A 226 19.97 26.00 -23.89
N GLN A 227 21.10 26.60 -24.25
CA GLN A 227 21.83 27.52 -23.38
C GLN A 227 20.97 28.72 -23.03
N VAL A 228 20.31 29.33 -24.03
CA VAL A 228 19.39 30.48 -23.80
C VAL A 228 18.25 30.07 -22.87
N ALA A 229 17.65 28.90 -23.09
CA ALA A 229 16.60 28.38 -22.22
C ALA A 229 17.06 28.21 -20.77
N PHE A 230 18.27 27.68 -20.54
CA PHE A 230 18.85 27.56 -19.20
C PHE A 230 19.15 28.92 -18.58
N GLU A 231 19.67 29.89 -19.33
CA GLU A 231 19.89 31.26 -18.84
C GLU A 231 18.58 31.89 -18.35
N ARG A 232 17.50 31.80 -19.14
CA ARG A 232 16.16 32.32 -18.77
C ARG A 232 15.58 31.59 -17.56
N TRP A 233 15.80 30.28 -17.44
CA TRP A 233 15.35 29.52 -16.29
C TRP A 233 16.08 29.94 -15.01
N LEU A 234 17.41 30.12 -15.06
CA LEU A 234 18.20 30.56 -13.92
C LEU A 234 17.83 31.99 -13.50
N ASP A 235 17.58 32.88 -14.47
CA ASP A 235 17.15 34.28 -14.19
C ASP A 235 15.77 34.33 -13.52
N ALA A 236 14.85 33.44 -13.93
CA ALA A 236 13.51 33.32 -13.35
C ALA A 236 13.51 32.65 -11.96
N ASN A 237 14.56 31.93 -11.60
CA ASN A 237 14.65 31.17 -10.34
C ASN A 237 15.92 31.54 -9.54
N PRO A 238 16.10 32.82 -9.15
CA PRO A 238 17.33 33.31 -8.54
C PRO A 238 17.62 32.72 -7.14
N GLN A 239 16.60 32.14 -6.48
CA GLN A 239 16.74 31.51 -5.16
C GLN A 239 17.45 30.14 -5.22
N GLY A 240 17.51 29.55 -6.40
CA GLY A 240 18.12 28.28 -6.66
C GLY A 240 17.21 27.30 -7.37
N THR A 241 17.76 26.56 -8.32
CA THR A 241 17.00 25.60 -9.12
C THR A 241 17.89 24.49 -9.67
N THR A 242 17.23 23.45 -10.17
CA THR A 242 17.82 22.28 -10.84
C THR A 242 17.54 22.36 -12.34
N LEU A 243 18.55 22.12 -13.18
CA LEU A 243 18.41 22.10 -14.65
C LEU A 243 18.23 20.65 -15.16
N LEU A 244 17.28 20.47 -16.09
CA LEU A 244 17.01 19.21 -16.79
C LEU A 244 17.89 19.11 -18.03
N LEU A 245 18.79 18.09 -18.10
CA LEU A 245 19.90 18.10 -19.06
C LEU A 245 19.65 17.30 -20.35
N ASP A 246 18.68 16.41 -20.38
CA ASP A 246 18.52 15.40 -21.42
C ASP A 246 17.46 15.73 -22.49
N THR A 247 17.27 17.03 -22.80
CA THR A 247 16.32 17.41 -23.86
C THR A 247 16.79 16.98 -25.24
N ILE A 248 18.09 17.03 -25.50
CA ILE A 248 18.73 16.58 -26.75
C ILE A 248 19.65 15.40 -26.43
N ASP A 249 20.68 15.67 -25.60
CA ASP A 249 21.69 14.73 -25.15
C ASP A 249 22.24 15.21 -23.80
N VAL A 250 22.42 14.31 -22.84
CA VAL A 250 22.80 14.66 -21.47
C VAL A 250 24.14 15.41 -21.41
N LYS A 251 25.14 14.99 -22.19
CA LYS A 251 26.48 15.61 -22.17
C LYS A 251 26.45 16.98 -22.82
N LEU A 252 25.73 17.13 -23.92
CA LEU A 252 25.51 18.42 -24.59
C LEU A 252 24.73 19.38 -23.69
N GLY A 253 23.65 18.90 -23.06
CA GLY A 253 22.89 19.67 -22.08
C GLY A 253 23.74 20.13 -20.89
N ALA A 254 24.66 19.29 -20.38
CA ALA A 254 25.60 19.67 -19.33
C ALA A 254 26.56 20.80 -19.79
N ILE A 255 27.04 20.76 -21.04
CA ILE A 255 27.87 21.83 -21.61
C ILE A 255 27.07 23.14 -21.67
N HIS A 256 25.86 23.12 -22.21
CA HIS A 256 25.03 24.31 -22.30
C HIS A 256 24.64 24.86 -20.92
N ALA A 257 24.37 23.98 -19.95
CA ALA A 257 24.07 24.35 -18.57
C ALA A 257 25.29 25.03 -17.90
N ALA A 258 26.52 24.51 -18.12
CA ALA A 258 27.75 25.13 -17.61
C ALA A 258 27.97 26.51 -18.25
N MET A 259 27.78 26.65 -19.56
CA MET A 259 27.88 27.93 -20.26
C MET A 259 26.87 28.95 -19.70
N ALA A 260 25.62 28.53 -19.52
CA ALA A 260 24.57 29.35 -18.93
C ALA A 260 24.91 29.77 -17.50
N ALA A 261 25.27 28.84 -16.63
CA ALA A 261 25.57 29.10 -15.22
C ALA A 261 26.80 29.99 -15.03
N THR A 262 27.83 29.83 -15.86
CA THR A 262 29.06 30.64 -15.78
C THR A 262 28.95 32.01 -16.45
N SER A 263 27.82 32.30 -17.11
CA SER A 263 27.63 33.58 -17.79
C SER A 263 27.46 34.80 -16.84
N SER A 264 27.06 34.55 -15.58
CA SER A 264 27.05 35.56 -14.53
C SER A 264 27.10 34.92 -13.13
N ASP A 265 27.58 35.70 -12.13
CA ASP A 265 27.59 35.25 -10.73
C ASP A 265 26.21 34.97 -10.17
N ALA A 266 25.18 35.69 -10.62
CA ALA A 266 23.80 35.45 -10.21
C ALA A 266 23.30 34.08 -10.68
N ARG A 267 23.51 33.76 -11.96
CA ARG A 267 23.14 32.47 -12.54
C ARG A 267 23.94 31.31 -11.91
N ARG A 268 25.25 31.53 -11.65
CA ARG A 268 26.08 30.55 -10.93
C ARG A 268 25.51 30.23 -9.56
N ARG A 269 25.08 31.23 -8.80
CA ARG A 269 24.43 31.02 -7.49
C ARG A 269 23.08 30.35 -7.57
N ALA A 270 22.31 30.61 -8.64
CA ALA A 270 21.01 30.00 -8.88
C ALA A 270 21.09 28.52 -9.31
N PHE A 271 22.19 28.08 -9.91
CA PHE A 271 22.39 26.68 -10.32
C PHE A 271 22.76 25.82 -9.11
N LYS A 272 21.78 25.06 -8.57
CA LYS A 272 21.93 24.23 -7.36
C LYS A 272 22.01 22.75 -7.64
N GLY A 273 21.57 22.29 -8.77
CA GLY A 273 21.57 20.88 -9.12
C GLY A 273 21.23 20.63 -10.58
N PHE A 274 21.37 19.39 -10.98
CA PHE A 274 21.01 18.96 -12.31
C PHE A 274 20.18 17.66 -12.25
N ARG A 275 19.35 17.46 -13.25
CA ARG A 275 18.48 16.30 -13.39
C ARG A 275 18.78 15.57 -14.68
N VAL A 276 18.93 14.23 -14.57
CA VAL A 276 19.05 13.28 -15.69
C VAL A 276 17.84 12.35 -15.63
N ASP A 277 17.09 12.25 -16.75
CA ASP A 277 15.82 11.51 -16.84
C ASP A 277 15.91 10.32 -17.81
N SER A 278 17.02 10.14 -18.51
CA SER A 278 17.20 9.12 -19.55
C SER A 278 18.66 8.63 -19.68
N GLY A 279 18.83 7.47 -20.34
CA GLY A 279 20.14 6.84 -20.55
C GLY A 279 20.62 6.04 -19.32
N ASP A 280 21.92 5.76 -19.24
CA ASP A 280 22.50 5.19 -18.04
C ASP A 280 22.66 6.26 -16.97
N LEU A 281 21.70 6.25 -16.04
CA LEU A 281 21.55 7.30 -15.03
C LEU A 281 22.78 7.43 -14.13
N ALA A 282 23.40 6.30 -13.75
CA ALA A 282 24.57 6.32 -12.87
C ALA A 282 25.82 6.84 -13.60
N GLU A 283 26.10 6.31 -14.78
CA GLU A 283 27.25 6.74 -15.60
C GLU A 283 27.14 8.21 -15.98
N LEU A 284 25.98 8.62 -16.54
CA LEU A 284 25.74 9.98 -17.01
C LEU A 284 25.69 10.99 -15.86
N GLY A 285 25.05 10.64 -14.74
CA GLY A 285 25.03 11.47 -13.54
C GLY A 285 26.42 11.73 -12.99
N ALA A 286 27.23 10.67 -12.84
CA ALA A 286 28.61 10.78 -12.40
C ALA A 286 29.50 11.56 -13.39
N TRP A 287 29.30 11.37 -14.70
CA TRP A 287 30.00 12.15 -15.71
C TRP A 287 29.66 13.65 -15.61
N CYS A 288 28.37 13.99 -15.50
CA CYS A 288 27.93 15.38 -15.37
C CYS A 288 28.52 16.05 -14.12
N LEU A 289 28.51 15.36 -12.97
CA LEU A 289 29.07 15.92 -11.73
C LEU A 289 30.53 16.28 -11.89
N ARG A 290 31.35 15.32 -12.37
CA ARG A 290 32.78 15.56 -12.65
C ARG A 290 33.03 16.68 -13.67
N PHE A 291 32.21 16.73 -14.73
CA PHE A 291 32.28 17.78 -15.73
C PHE A 291 32.00 19.16 -15.13
N PHE A 292 30.97 19.31 -14.31
CA PHE A 292 30.66 20.59 -13.64
C PHE A 292 31.73 20.99 -12.67
N GLU A 293 32.26 20.07 -11.86
CA GLU A 293 33.36 20.34 -10.91
C GLU A 293 34.62 20.81 -11.64
N SER A 294 34.98 20.17 -12.74
CA SER A 294 36.14 20.57 -13.56
C SER A 294 36.01 21.97 -14.19
N ASN A 295 34.76 22.47 -14.30
CA ASN A 295 34.44 23.81 -14.78
C ASN A 295 34.12 24.80 -13.63
N GLY A 296 34.50 24.47 -12.38
CA GLY A 296 34.36 25.33 -11.21
C GLY A 296 32.92 25.50 -10.71
N LEU A 297 32.02 24.58 -11.08
CA LEU A 297 30.64 24.49 -10.61
C LEU A 297 30.53 23.36 -9.58
N THR A 298 30.83 23.67 -8.33
CA THR A 298 30.89 22.70 -7.22
C THR A 298 29.67 22.74 -6.34
N GLY A 299 29.41 21.66 -5.58
CA GLY A 299 28.29 21.58 -4.64
C GLY A 299 26.92 21.42 -5.31
N LEU A 300 26.89 20.97 -6.56
CA LEU A 300 25.64 20.66 -7.27
C LEU A 300 25.03 19.36 -6.77
N MET A 301 23.70 19.31 -6.72
CA MET A 301 22.93 18.15 -6.34
C MET A 301 22.49 17.34 -7.58
N PRO A 302 23.05 16.14 -7.80
CA PRO A 302 22.60 15.24 -8.86
C PRO A 302 21.23 14.63 -8.48
N VAL A 303 20.20 14.85 -9.31
CA VAL A 303 18.87 14.24 -9.16
C VAL A 303 18.61 13.32 -10.35
N LEU A 304 18.30 12.07 -10.09
CA LEU A 304 18.04 11.07 -11.14
C LEU A 304 16.56 10.70 -11.16
N THR A 305 16.01 10.65 -12.37
CA THR A 305 14.60 10.31 -12.61
C THR A 305 14.52 9.37 -13.81
N GLY A 306 13.33 8.88 -14.18
CA GLY A 306 13.19 7.96 -15.31
C GLY A 306 13.13 6.48 -14.90
N ASP A 307 11.92 6.00 -14.62
CA ASP A 307 11.59 4.60 -14.32
C ASP A 307 12.45 3.90 -13.24
N VAL A 308 12.91 4.68 -12.24
CA VAL A 308 13.70 4.16 -11.12
C VAL A 308 12.78 3.35 -10.19
N ASP A 309 13.05 2.04 -10.05
CA ASP A 309 12.47 1.16 -9.04
C ASP A 309 13.45 0.88 -7.90
N VAL A 310 13.07 0.01 -6.96
CA VAL A 310 13.87 -0.31 -5.76
C VAL A 310 15.21 -0.93 -6.13
N GLU A 311 15.23 -1.86 -7.08
CA GLU A 311 16.45 -2.57 -7.53
C GLU A 311 17.40 -1.60 -8.25
N ARG A 312 16.87 -0.84 -9.21
CA ARG A 312 17.66 0.17 -9.94
C ARG A 312 18.21 1.25 -9.01
N MET A 313 17.44 1.64 -8.00
CA MET A 313 17.88 2.60 -6.98
C MET A 313 19.07 2.08 -6.19
N ARG A 314 19.05 0.80 -5.77
CA ARG A 314 20.19 0.16 -5.07
C ARG A 314 21.44 0.10 -5.96
N GLU A 315 21.28 -0.22 -7.25
CA GLU A 315 22.37 -0.23 -8.22
C GLU A 315 22.98 1.16 -8.36
N ILE A 316 22.16 2.18 -8.61
CA ILE A 316 22.63 3.57 -8.77
C ILE A 316 23.35 4.06 -7.52
N VAL A 317 22.81 3.80 -6.32
CA VAL A 317 23.45 4.20 -5.06
C VAL A 317 24.84 3.56 -4.89
N ARG A 318 25.02 2.33 -5.36
CA ARG A 318 26.33 1.64 -5.34
C ARG A 318 27.29 2.18 -6.39
N GLU A 319 26.81 2.48 -7.60
CA GLU A 319 27.63 2.88 -8.75
C GLU A 319 27.96 4.38 -8.73
N PHE A 320 27.06 5.19 -8.19
CA PHE A 320 27.17 6.65 -8.08
C PHE A 320 26.74 7.10 -6.67
N PRO A 321 27.60 6.93 -5.65
CA PRO A 321 27.29 7.27 -4.26
C PRO A 321 26.95 8.75 -4.01
N GLU A 322 27.41 9.65 -4.88
CA GLU A 322 27.19 11.11 -4.80
C GLU A 322 25.79 11.54 -5.26
N VAL A 323 24.95 10.63 -5.75
CA VAL A 323 23.56 10.95 -6.10
C VAL A 323 22.85 11.58 -4.90
N ALA A 324 22.26 12.77 -5.11
CA ALA A 324 21.61 13.53 -4.05
C ALA A 324 20.16 13.12 -3.84
N GLY A 325 19.48 12.66 -4.89
CA GLY A 325 18.07 12.26 -4.79
C GLY A 325 17.49 11.64 -6.04
N PHE A 326 16.26 11.15 -5.88
CA PHE A 326 15.51 10.49 -6.93
C PHE A 326 14.09 11.07 -7.05
N GLY A 327 13.63 11.25 -8.28
CA GLY A 327 12.22 11.53 -8.58
C GLY A 327 11.55 10.28 -9.14
N VAL A 328 10.51 9.78 -8.47
CA VAL A 328 9.88 8.52 -8.80
C VAL A 328 8.45 8.74 -9.28
N GLY A 329 8.15 8.25 -10.48
CA GLY A 329 6.82 8.34 -11.12
C GLY A 329 6.09 7.00 -11.14
N THR A 330 6.14 6.33 -12.29
CA THR A 330 5.39 5.09 -12.61
C THR A 330 5.60 3.99 -11.58
N LYS A 331 6.83 3.81 -11.10
CA LYS A 331 7.19 2.73 -10.18
C LYS A 331 6.61 2.87 -8.78
N LEU A 332 6.19 4.09 -8.41
CA LEU A 332 5.51 4.34 -7.14
C LEU A 332 4.00 4.02 -7.22
N SER A 333 3.35 4.26 -8.35
CA SER A 333 1.89 4.24 -8.45
C SER A 333 1.33 3.41 -9.60
N GLY A 334 2.10 3.19 -10.66
CA GLY A 334 1.60 2.65 -11.93
C GLY A 334 1.71 1.13 -12.08
N GLU A 335 2.49 0.45 -11.25
CA GLU A 335 2.59 -1.00 -11.30
C GLU A 335 1.47 -1.66 -10.48
N VAL A 336 0.35 -1.96 -11.13
CA VAL A 336 -0.79 -2.70 -10.57
C VAL A 336 -0.43 -4.11 -10.09
N ARG A 337 0.79 -4.59 -10.36
CA ARG A 337 1.21 -5.98 -10.08
C ARG A 337 1.53 -6.27 -8.61
N ARG A 338 1.77 -5.27 -7.78
CA ARG A 338 2.04 -5.43 -6.34
C ARG A 338 0.94 -4.76 -5.54
N ILE A 339 -0.10 -5.51 -5.24
CA ILE A 339 -1.15 -5.10 -4.30
C ILE A 339 -0.91 -5.80 -2.96
N ALA A 340 -1.31 -5.19 -1.86
CA ALA A 340 -1.23 -5.80 -0.53
C ALA A 340 -2.00 -7.13 -0.47
N GLY A 341 -3.06 -7.23 -1.27
CA GLY A 341 -3.93 -8.40 -1.28
C GLY A 341 -4.60 -8.55 0.07
N VAL A 342 -5.29 -7.50 0.48
CA VAL A 342 -6.06 -7.46 1.72
C VAL A 342 -7.17 -8.50 1.65
N ILE A 343 -7.35 -9.23 2.74
CA ILE A 343 -8.36 -10.27 2.90
C ILE A 343 -9.22 -10.00 4.11
N PHE A 344 -10.47 -10.44 4.04
CA PHE A 344 -11.48 -10.36 5.09
C PHE A 344 -12.06 -11.75 5.32
N LYS A 345 -11.83 -12.34 6.50
CA LYS A 345 -12.14 -13.75 6.71
C LYS A 345 -12.77 -14.01 8.07
N GLU A 346 -13.92 -14.70 8.06
CA GLU A 346 -14.59 -15.13 9.28
C GLU A 346 -13.68 -16.04 10.11
N CYS A 347 -13.60 -15.77 11.39
CA CYS A 347 -12.78 -16.52 12.33
C CYS A 347 -13.53 -16.94 13.61
N VAL A 348 -14.65 -16.30 13.92
CA VAL A 348 -15.54 -16.65 15.04
C VAL A 348 -16.99 -16.47 14.61
N ILE A 349 -17.87 -17.36 14.98
CA ILE A 349 -19.33 -17.26 14.89
C ILE A 349 -19.98 -17.75 16.17
N GLU A 350 -20.82 -16.92 16.85
CA GLU A 350 -21.44 -17.25 18.13
C GLU A 350 -20.44 -17.79 19.18
N GLY A 351 -19.30 -17.11 19.32
CA GLY A 351 -18.22 -17.49 20.25
C GLY A 351 -17.44 -18.76 19.84
N ARG A 352 -17.77 -19.40 18.73
CA ARG A 352 -17.11 -20.61 18.25
C ARG A 352 -16.08 -20.28 17.16
N PRO A 353 -14.82 -20.69 17.32
CA PRO A 353 -13.82 -20.50 16.29
C PRO A 353 -14.16 -21.25 15.00
N THR A 354 -13.95 -20.61 13.86
CA THR A 354 -14.15 -21.18 12.53
C THR A 354 -12.97 -20.83 11.63
N LEU A 355 -12.75 -21.62 10.57
CA LEU A 355 -11.72 -21.35 9.56
C LEU A 355 -12.11 -21.92 8.21
N LYS A 356 -11.53 -21.38 7.16
CA LYS A 356 -11.54 -21.99 5.83
C LYS A 356 -10.34 -22.93 5.72
N VAL A 357 -10.58 -24.20 5.47
CA VAL A 357 -9.56 -25.16 5.03
C VAL A 357 -9.49 -25.12 3.50
N SER A 358 -8.29 -25.07 2.94
CA SER A 358 -8.05 -25.04 1.50
C SER A 358 -7.01 -26.09 1.13
N ASP A 359 -7.08 -26.59 -0.12
CA ASP A 359 -6.01 -27.44 -0.68
C ASP A 359 -4.73 -26.61 -0.94
N ASP A 360 -4.88 -25.31 -1.16
CA ASP A 360 -3.80 -24.33 -1.18
C ASP A 360 -3.58 -23.82 0.26
N ALA A 361 -2.45 -24.19 0.86
CA ALA A 361 -2.13 -23.85 2.25
C ALA A 361 -2.13 -22.34 2.51
N GLU A 362 -1.73 -21.54 1.52
CA GLU A 362 -1.73 -20.05 1.61
C GLU A 362 -3.15 -19.46 1.69
N LYS A 363 -4.16 -20.22 1.23
CA LYS A 363 -5.57 -19.79 1.29
C LYS A 363 -6.30 -20.27 2.53
N SER A 364 -5.68 -21.09 3.37
CA SER A 364 -6.22 -21.46 4.67
C SER A 364 -6.23 -20.26 5.60
N THR A 365 -7.22 -20.21 6.52
CA THR A 365 -7.39 -19.07 7.43
C THR A 365 -7.08 -19.44 8.87
N LEU A 366 -7.03 -18.47 9.76
CA LEU A 366 -6.77 -18.66 11.19
C LEU A 366 -8.10 -18.62 11.96
N PRO A 367 -8.32 -19.55 12.91
CA PRO A 367 -9.53 -19.58 13.73
C PRO A 367 -9.39 -18.74 15.01
N GLY A 368 -10.53 -18.29 15.54
CA GLY A 368 -10.61 -17.63 16.82
C GLY A 368 -10.31 -16.13 16.74
N ARG A 369 -10.59 -15.41 17.83
CA ARG A 369 -10.29 -13.98 17.91
C ARG A 369 -8.78 -13.80 18.06
N LEU A 370 -8.17 -13.10 17.10
CA LEU A 370 -6.72 -13.05 16.95
C LEU A 370 -6.09 -11.84 17.64
N GLN A 371 -4.79 -11.96 17.95
CA GLN A 371 -3.93 -10.89 18.45
C GLN A 371 -2.52 -11.05 17.87
N ILE A 372 -1.79 -9.95 17.71
CA ILE A 372 -0.36 -9.96 17.45
C ILE A 372 0.36 -9.55 18.74
N PHE A 373 1.26 -10.39 19.21
CA PHE A 373 2.13 -10.16 20.34
C PHE A 373 3.53 -9.84 19.84
N ARG A 374 3.99 -8.60 20.02
CA ARG A 374 5.31 -8.13 19.58
C ARG A 374 6.27 -8.07 20.76
N GLY A 375 7.33 -8.88 20.71
CA GLY A 375 8.38 -8.88 21.72
C GLY A 375 9.34 -7.71 21.52
N VAL A 376 9.68 -7.04 22.61
CA VAL A 376 10.65 -5.92 22.63
C VAL A 376 11.77 -6.29 23.58
N ASP A 377 13.04 -6.17 23.16
CA ASP A 377 14.21 -6.41 24.01
C ASP A 377 14.50 -5.26 24.97
N ALA A 378 15.53 -5.40 25.80
CA ALA A 378 15.90 -4.38 26.80
C ALA A 378 16.43 -3.09 26.14
N GLU A 379 16.96 -3.18 24.93
CA GLU A 379 17.45 -2.05 24.13
C GLU A 379 16.34 -1.36 23.33
N GLY A 380 15.13 -1.92 23.32
CA GLY A 380 13.96 -1.37 22.63
C GLY A 380 13.79 -1.86 21.18
N PHE A 381 14.59 -2.83 20.71
CA PHE A 381 14.41 -3.44 19.40
C PHE A 381 13.30 -4.50 19.41
N TYR A 382 12.63 -4.64 18.27
CA TYR A 382 11.65 -5.70 18.06
C TYR A 382 12.34 -7.03 17.80
N LEU A 383 11.94 -8.07 18.58
CA LEU A 383 12.53 -9.41 18.50
C LEU A 383 11.77 -10.34 17.55
N THR A 384 10.47 -10.42 17.72
CA THR A 384 9.60 -11.32 16.95
C THR A 384 8.14 -10.93 17.16
N ASP A 385 7.29 -11.31 16.21
CA ASP A 385 5.84 -11.28 16.35
C ASP A 385 5.29 -12.70 16.50
N VAL A 386 4.41 -12.89 17.47
CA VAL A 386 3.63 -14.11 17.65
C VAL A 386 2.16 -13.79 17.41
N VAL A 387 1.54 -14.42 16.43
CA VAL A 387 0.08 -14.39 16.25
C VAL A 387 -0.53 -15.46 17.14
N GLY A 388 -1.42 -15.06 18.03
CA GLY A 388 -2.11 -15.93 18.98
C GLY A 388 -3.58 -15.56 19.12
N LEU A 389 -4.28 -16.24 20.04
CA LEU A 389 -5.64 -15.87 20.41
C LEU A 389 -5.62 -14.64 21.32
N ASP A 390 -6.66 -13.83 21.23
CA ASP A 390 -6.72 -12.55 21.99
C ASP A 390 -6.66 -12.77 23.51
N GLU A 391 -7.19 -13.87 24.02
CA GLU A 391 -7.16 -14.20 25.44
C GLU A 391 -5.85 -14.85 25.92
N GLU A 392 -4.87 -15.07 25.04
CA GLU A 392 -3.58 -15.62 25.45
C GLU A 392 -2.71 -14.59 26.15
N ASP A 393 -1.91 -15.09 27.10
CA ASP A 393 -0.76 -14.38 27.65
C ASP A 393 0.51 -15.05 27.07
N VAL A 394 1.10 -14.39 26.07
CA VAL A 394 2.21 -14.94 25.30
C VAL A 394 3.54 -14.43 25.84
N ALA A 395 4.33 -15.34 26.40
CA ALA A 395 5.72 -15.05 26.76
C ALA A 395 6.63 -15.19 25.55
N ILE A 396 7.49 -14.20 25.32
CA ILE A 396 8.47 -14.20 24.22
C ILE A 396 9.87 -14.24 24.83
N PRO A 397 10.67 -15.30 24.58
CA PRO A 397 12.02 -15.41 25.12
C PRO A 397 12.90 -14.23 24.73
N GLY A 398 13.60 -13.64 25.71
CA GLY A 398 14.46 -12.49 25.50
C GLY A 398 13.75 -11.13 25.45
N ALA A 399 12.42 -11.11 25.48
CA ALA A 399 11.69 -9.85 25.52
C ALA A 399 11.66 -9.28 26.95
N SER A 400 11.90 -7.98 27.07
CA SER A 400 11.68 -7.19 28.29
C SER A 400 10.22 -6.78 28.43
N SER A 401 9.50 -6.68 27.31
CA SER A 401 8.05 -6.42 27.25
C SER A 401 7.42 -7.04 26.02
N VAL A 402 6.10 -7.24 26.07
CA VAL A 402 5.30 -7.75 24.94
C VAL A 402 4.17 -6.76 24.68
N GLU A 403 4.15 -6.22 23.48
CA GLU A 403 3.11 -5.30 23.01
C GLU A 403 1.98 -6.08 22.33
N ARG A 404 0.72 -5.76 22.71
CA ARG A 404 -0.48 -6.26 22.01
C ARG A 404 -0.86 -5.23 20.95
N LEU A 405 -0.81 -5.60 19.67
CA LEU A 405 -0.93 -4.62 18.59
C LEU A 405 -2.38 -4.31 18.20
N LEU A 406 -3.30 -5.29 18.30
CA LEU A 406 -4.73 -5.07 18.02
C LEU A 406 -5.40 -4.44 19.23
N VAL A 407 -5.87 -3.21 19.08
CA VAL A 407 -6.54 -2.43 20.11
C VAL A 407 -7.91 -1.95 19.61
N PRO A 408 -8.87 -1.65 20.52
CA PRO A 408 -10.15 -1.06 20.11
C PRO A 408 -9.94 0.21 19.28
N PHE A 409 -10.56 0.27 18.09
CA PHE A 409 -10.42 1.40 17.16
C PHE A 409 -11.75 2.10 16.90
N PHE A 410 -12.82 1.34 16.66
CA PHE A 410 -14.17 1.85 16.40
C PHE A 410 -15.17 1.05 17.22
N GLU A 411 -16.05 1.73 17.93
CA GLU A 411 -17.04 1.11 18.80
C GLU A 411 -18.23 2.07 18.97
N GLU A 412 -19.44 1.55 18.91
CA GLU A 412 -20.70 2.33 19.06
C GLU A 412 -20.76 3.59 18.20
N GLY A 413 -20.32 3.50 16.94
CA GLY A 413 -20.33 4.63 16.00
C GLY A 413 -19.24 5.68 16.26
N ARG A 414 -18.31 5.46 17.19
CA ARG A 414 -17.21 6.35 17.54
C ARG A 414 -15.86 5.71 17.25
N HIS A 415 -14.92 6.50 16.76
CA HIS A 415 -13.54 6.05 16.56
C HIS A 415 -12.56 6.79 17.49
N ARG A 416 -11.45 6.16 17.80
CA ARG A 416 -10.43 6.71 18.72
C ARG A 416 -9.56 7.82 18.09
N GLY A 417 -9.89 8.24 16.88
CA GLY A 417 -9.13 9.24 16.11
C GLY A 417 -8.00 8.62 15.28
N VAL A 418 -7.63 9.34 14.24
CA VAL A 418 -6.50 8.98 13.37
C VAL A 418 -5.45 10.09 13.48
N PRO A 419 -4.20 9.76 13.80
CA PRO A 419 -3.13 10.75 13.89
C PRO A 419 -2.91 11.47 12.55
N SER A 420 -2.40 12.71 12.58
CA SER A 420 -2.02 13.43 11.35
C SER A 420 -0.95 12.66 10.56
N ILE A 421 -0.88 12.89 9.25
CA ILE A 421 0.07 12.18 8.37
C ILE A 421 1.53 12.38 8.82
N LYS A 422 1.89 13.56 9.33
CA LYS A 422 3.21 13.84 9.88
C LYS A 422 3.52 12.95 11.11
N LYS A 423 2.53 12.74 11.99
CA LYS A 423 2.68 11.84 13.13
C LYS A 423 2.72 10.37 12.70
N GLN A 424 1.95 9.99 11.68
CA GLN A 424 2.02 8.64 11.12
C GLN A 424 3.38 8.37 10.48
N LYS A 425 3.92 9.32 9.69
CA LYS A 425 5.27 9.24 9.12
C LYS A 425 6.32 9.05 10.21
N ALA A 426 6.34 9.93 11.21
CA ALA A 426 7.29 9.84 12.33
C ALA A 426 7.20 8.48 13.05
N PHE A 427 5.98 7.95 13.24
CA PHE A 427 5.78 6.65 13.87
C PHE A 427 6.28 5.48 12.99
N VAL A 428 6.09 5.55 11.66
CA VAL A 428 6.66 4.55 10.74
C VAL A 428 8.19 4.58 10.79
N GLU A 429 8.80 5.76 10.79
CA GLU A 429 10.26 5.93 10.88
C GLU A 429 10.81 5.41 12.21
N GLU A 430 10.15 5.73 13.33
CA GLU A 430 10.49 5.22 14.66
C GLU A 430 10.46 3.69 14.69
N GLN A 431 9.36 3.09 14.21
CA GLN A 431 9.28 1.62 14.19
C GLN A 431 10.34 0.99 13.29
N ARG A 432 10.57 1.56 12.09
CA ARG A 432 11.59 1.04 11.17
C ARG A 432 12.97 0.97 11.85
N ALA A 433 13.32 1.99 12.62
CA ALA A 433 14.57 2.03 13.37
C ALA A 433 14.67 0.94 14.45
N ARG A 434 13.55 0.44 14.95
CA ARG A 434 13.48 -0.64 15.96
C ARG A 434 13.55 -2.05 15.37
N PHE A 435 13.45 -2.23 14.05
CA PHE A 435 13.69 -3.51 13.38
C PHE A 435 15.15 -3.64 12.99
N ARG A 436 15.83 -4.71 13.41
CA ARG A 436 17.21 -5.02 12.96
C ARG A 436 17.24 -5.44 11.49
N SER A 437 16.21 -6.17 11.03
CA SER A 437 15.96 -6.52 9.64
C SER A 437 14.45 -6.67 9.46
N LEU A 438 13.86 -6.01 8.47
CA LEU A 438 12.44 -6.20 8.12
C LEU A 438 12.26 -7.46 7.26
N ALA A 439 13.23 -7.77 6.41
CA ALA A 439 13.17 -8.93 5.52
C ALA A 439 13.22 -10.25 6.30
N ASP A 440 14.10 -10.32 7.31
CA ASP A 440 14.37 -11.52 8.11
C ASP A 440 13.67 -11.51 9.48
N TYR A 441 12.70 -10.62 9.66
CA TYR A 441 12.01 -10.48 10.96
C TYR A 441 11.24 -11.75 11.33
N PRO A 442 11.51 -12.37 12.50
CA PRO A 442 10.90 -13.64 12.90
C PRO A 442 9.41 -13.50 13.18
N ARG A 443 8.63 -14.48 12.75
CA ARG A 443 7.18 -14.52 12.97
C ARG A 443 6.74 -15.96 13.20
N SER A 444 5.79 -16.16 14.11
CA SER A 444 5.26 -17.49 14.42
C SER A 444 3.78 -17.43 14.84
N LEU A 445 3.15 -18.59 14.92
CA LEU A 445 1.88 -18.77 15.61
C LEU A 445 2.17 -19.18 17.05
N SER A 446 1.27 -18.81 17.98
CA SER A 446 1.29 -19.40 19.31
C SER A 446 1.00 -20.90 19.23
N ALA A 447 1.52 -21.65 20.18
CA ALA A 447 1.27 -23.09 20.27
C ALA A 447 -0.24 -23.40 20.37
N ARG A 448 -1.00 -22.58 21.11
CA ARG A 448 -2.44 -22.74 21.28
C ARG A 448 -3.21 -22.47 20.00
N LEU A 449 -2.89 -21.40 19.28
CA LEU A 449 -3.52 -21.10 17.98
C LEU A 449 -3.18 -22.17 16.94
N GLY A 450 -1.93 -22.62 16.91
CA GLY A 450 -1.50 -23.73 16.04
C GLY A 450 -2.29 -25.00 16.30
N ALA A 451 -2.40 -25.42 17.56
CA ALA A 451 -3.17 -26.60 17.96
C ALA A 451 -4.67 -26.46 17.62
N LEU A 452 -5.26 -25.29 17.87
CA LEU A 452 -6.66 -25.03 17.52
C LEU A 452 -6.90 -25.12 16.01
N ARG A 453 -6.01 -24.52 15.19
CA ARG A 453 -6.09 -24.59 13.72
C ARG A 453 -6.00 -26.03 13.24
N ASP A 454 -5.07 -26.80 13.75
CA ASP A 454 -4.83 -28.18 13.33
C ASP A 454 -5.99 -29.09 13.74
N GLU A 455 -6.54 -28.92 14.94
CA GLU A 455 -7.71 -29.64 15.42
C GLU A 455 -8.96 -29.34 14.59
N LEU A 456 -9.26 -28.09 14.31
CA LEU A 456 -10.40 -27.71 13.47
C LEU A 456 -10.23 -28.22 12.02
N THR A 457 -9.01 -28.13 11.49
CA THR A 457 -8.70 -28.67 10.16
C THR A 457 -8.96 -30.17 10.11
N ARG A 458 -8.52 -30.90 11.13
CA ARG A 458 -8.77 -32.36 11.27
C ARG A 458 -10.27 -32.66 11.31
N ARG A 459 -11.04 -31.95 12.17
CA ARG A 459 -12.49 -32.15 12.29
C ARG A 459 -13.23 -31.84 10.97
N MET A 460 -12.86 -30.80 10.27
CA MET A 460 -13.50 -30.41 8.99
C MET A 460 -13.19 -31.41 7.86
N ARG A 461 -12.07 -32.13 7.96
CA ARG A 461 -11.67 -33.16 6.98
C ARG A 461 -12.11 -34.56 7.39
N GLU A 462 -12.54 -34.74 8.65
CA GLU A 462 -13.00 -36.04 9.13
C GLU A 462 -14.22 -36.50 8.33
N ASP A 463 -14.18 -37.80 8.00
CA ASP A 463 -15.27 -38.57 7.41
C ASP A 463 -15.58 -38.34 5.91
N ARG A 464 -14.57 -37.91 5.11
CA ARG A 464 -14.74 -37.97 3.65
C ARG A 464 -15.18 -39.35 3.14
N SER A 465 -14.63 -40.41 3.73
CA SER A 465 -14.99 -41.81 3.37
C SER A 465 -16.42 -42.20 3.76
N GLY A 466 -16.92 -41.64 4.88
CA GLY A 466 -18.31 -41.83 5.31
C GLY A 466 -19.30 -41.16 4.35
N TRP A 467 -19.01 -39.92 3.95
CA TRP A 467 -19.86 -39.18 2.99
C TRP A 467 -19.84 -39.83 1.59
N GLU A 468 -18.72 -40.34 1.11
CA GLU A 468 -18.64 -41.13 -0.14
C GLU A 468 -19.46 -42.41 -0.08
N ARG A 469 -19.55 -43.04 1.12
CA ARG A 469 -20.41 -44.20 1.33
C ARG A 469 -21.89 -43.80 1.28
N VAL A 470 -22.28 -42.71 1.94
CA VAL A 470 -23.66 -42.17 1.90
C VAL A 470 -24.06 -41.81 0.48
N LEU A 471 -23.23 -41.12 -0.27
CA LEU A 471 -23.49 -40.79 -1.68
C LEU A 471 -23.68 -42.03 -2.55
N ARG A 472 -22.94 -43.09 -2.27
CA ARG A 472 -23.11 -44.38 -2.98
C ARG A 472 -24.45 -45.06 -2.68
N LEU A 473 -24.98 -44.91 -1.46
CA LEU A 473 -26.30 -45.45 -1.09
C LEU A 473 -27.46 -44.71 -1.80
N HIS A 474 -27.25 -43.44 -2.19
CA HIS A 474 -28.24 -42.64 -2.88
C HIS A 474 -28.10 -42.62 -4.40
N ARG A 475 -27.10 -43.35 -4.97
CA ARG A 475 -26.93 -43.44 -6.44
C ARG A 475 -28.02 -44.32 -7.04
N SER A 476 -28.67 -43.78 -8.05
CA SER A 476 -29.51 -44.59 -8.97
C SER A 476 -28.61 -45.48 -9.84
N PRO A 477 -29.09 -46.67 -10.27
CA PRO A 477 -28.39 -47.50 -11.25
C PRO A 477 -28.04 -46.81 -12.57
N ALA A 478 -28.68 -45.64 -12.87
CA ALA A 478 -28.45 -44.82 -14.05
C ALA A 478 -27.33 -43.75 -13.84
N ASP A 479 -26.79 -43.61 -12.64
CA ASP A 479 -25.77 -42.61 -12.36
C ASP A 479 -24.39 -43.03 -12.92
N PRO A 480 -23.57 -42.09 -13.44
CA PRO A 480 -22.25 -42.41 -13.94
C PRO A 480 -21.33 -43.01 -12.85
N PRO A 481 -20.36 -43.87 -13.20
CA PRO A 481 -19.43 -44.45 -12.24
C PRO A 481 -18.66 -43.38 -11.47
N ALA A 482 -18.30 -43.67 -10.20
CA ALA A 482 -17.48 -42.75 -9.41
C ALA A 482 -16.14 -42.50 -10.10
N PRO A 483 -15.59 -41.29 -10.00
CA PRO A 483 -14.24 -41.02 -10.49
C PRO A 483 -13.22 -41.95 -9.79
N PRO A 484 -12.15 -42.38 -10.49
CA PRO A 484 -11.14 -43.26 -9.92
C PRO A 484 -10.50 -42.67 -8.66
N ARG A 485 -10.14 -43.50 -7.69
CA ARG A 485 -9.45 -43.10 -6.47
C ARG A 485 -8.06 -42.55 -6.82
N GLU A 486 -7.60 -41.52 -6.10
CA GLU A 486 -6.24 -40.98 -6.25
C GLU A 486 -5.13 -42.04 -6.10
N THR A 487 -5.39 -43.10 -5.35
CA THR A 487 -4.47 -44.25 -5.17
C THR A 487 -4.26 -45.08 -6.44
N ASP A 488 -5.16 -45.00 -7.42
CA ASP A 488 -5.04 -45.79 -8.66
C ASP A 488 -4.19 -45.07 -9.73
N ARG A 489 -3.80 -43.82 -9.49
CA ARG A 489 -2.93 -43.03 -10.41
C ARG A 489 -1.43 -43.26 -10.19
N THR A 490 -1.02 -43.85 -9.08
CA THR A 490 0.39 -44.13 -8.75
C THR A 490 0.88 -45.51 -9.19
N ALA A 491 0.01 -46.36 -9.75
CA ALA A 491 0.37 -47.71 -10.22
C ALA A 491 0.55 -47.81 -11.75
N ALA A 492 0.50 -46.70 -12.48
CA ALA A 492 0.61 -46.66 -13.95
C ALA A 492 1.68 -45.66 -14.45
N ASN A 493 2.83 -45.61 -13.76
CA ASN A 493 4.09 -45.03 -14.33
C ASN A 493 5.27 -45.89 -13.88
#